data_0fee50297d95fe44a577b8b4e1ed2805
#
_entry.id   0fee50297d95fe44a577b8b4e1ed2805
#
_cell.length_a   1.000
_cell.length_b   1.000
_cell.length_c   1.000
_cell.angle_alpha   90.00
_cell.angle_beta   90.00
_cell.angle_gamma   90.00
#
_symmetry.space_group_name_H-M   'P 1'
#
loop_
_entity.id
_entity.type
_entity.pdbx_description
1 polymer ?
#
loop_
_entity_poly.entity_id
_entity_poly.type
_entity_poly.pdbx_seq_one_letter_code
_entity_poly.pdbx_strand_id
1 'polypeptide(L)'
;KASIKPQQVHTIADAFDGTGKDLLDKYDQRGVSRELVKQLGLENSLEQSLKELSGGELQRLSVATAASRDSDFYFFDEPSSYNDVFQRTGVARVIHSLAEQGKSVMVVEHDLTLLDFLSDYIEVLYGVPAAYGIVSNVLSTKVGINVFLDGYLPTENVRFRDKKFTFDASTSGDEILEGDVVISYPKLEKK
;
A
#
# COMPACT_ATOMS: atom_id res chain seq x y z
N LYS A 1 -17.08 12.47 -2.96
CA LYS A 1 -16.52 12.31 -1.59
C LYS A 1 -15.18 11.58 -1.67
N ALA A 2 -14.23 11.88 -0.76
CA ALA A 2 -12.95 11.19 -0.67
C ALA A 2 -12.74 10.60 0.72
N SER A 3 -12.12 9.40 0.76
CA SER A 3 -11.62 8.75 1.96
C SER A 3 -10.11 8.61 1.86
N ILE A 4 -9.39 8.98 2.92
CA ILE A 4 -7.93 9.01 2.93
C ILE A 4 -7.42 8.17 4.10
N LYS A 5 -6.49 7.26 3.82
CA LYS A 5 -5.62 6.61 4.79
C LYS A 5 -4.25 7.30 4.73
N PRO A 6 -3.86 8.06 5.75
CA PRO A 6 -2.58 8.79 5.74
C PRO A 6 -1.39 7.84 5.99
N GLN A 7 -0.18 8.27 5.63
CA GLN A 7 1.06 7.54 5.91
C GLN A 7 1.30 7.38 7.43
N GLN A 8 1.17 8.48 8.18
CA GLN A 8 1.45 8.49 9.62
C GLN A 8 0.24 8.03 10.44
N VAL A 9 0.09 6.72 10.60
CA VAL A 9 -1.07 6.14 11.32
C VAL A 9 -1.08 6.42 12.82
N HIS A 10 0.06 6.71 13.44
CA HIS A 10 0.13 7.06 14.87
C HIS A 10 -0.66 8.35 15.20
N THR A 11 -0.77 9.26 14.25
CA THR A 11 -1.58 10.48 14.43
C THR A 11 -3.06 10.17 14.69
N ILE A 12 -3.56 9.01 14.27
CA ILE A 12 -4.93 8.56 14.54
C ILE A 12 -5.08 8.21 16.03
N ALA A 13 -4.09 7.49 16.60
CA ALA A 13 -4.08 7.13 18.02
C ALA A 13 -3.89 8.37 18.94
N ASP A 14 -3.23 9.41 18.44
CA ASP A 14 -3.08 10.68 19.17
C ASP A 14 -4.37 11.53 19.12
N ALA A 15 -5.11 11.45 18.02
CA ALA A 15 -6.30 12.27 17.78
C ALA A 15 -7.61 11.62 18.26
N PHE A 16 -7.61 10.30 18.49
CA PHE A 16 -8.81 9.54 18.88
C PHE A 16 -8.56 8.75 20.16
N ASP A 17 -9.28 9.10 21.23
CA ASP A 17 -9.21 8.39 22.50
C ASP A 17 -10.32 7.33 22.56
N GLY A 18 -9.96 6.06 22.37
CA GLY A 18 -10.89 4.95 22.31
C GLY A 18 -10.24 3.66 21.81
N THR A 19 -11.06 2.67 21.55
CA THR A 19 -10.65 1.36 21.03
C THR A 19 -10.71 1.31 19.49
N GLY A 20 -10.14 0.26 18.90
CA GLY A 20 -10.29 0.00 17.46
C GLY A 20 -11.75 -0.15 17.04
N LYS A 21 -12.57 -0.74 17.90
CA LYS A 21 -14.01 -0.89 17.69
C LYS A 21 -14.73 0.46 17.68
N ASP A 22 -14.46 1.31 18.66
CA ASP A 22 -15.05 2.66 18.73
C ASP A 22 -14.75 3.48 17.46
N LEU A 23 -13.52 3.33 16.95
CA LEU A 23 -13.10 4.00 15.72
C LEU A 23 -13.90 3.50 14.50
N LEU A 24 -14.05 2.18 14.37
CA LEU A 24 -14.83 1.59 13.27
C LEU A 24 -16.31 1.92 13.39
N ASP A 25 -16.90 1.78 14.57
CA ASP A 25 -18.32 2.10 14.81
C ASP A 25 -18.64 3.56 14.46
N LYS A 26 -17.69 4.47 14.70
CA LYS A 26 -17.84 5.90 14.36
C LYS A 26 -17.78 6.17 12.84
N TYR A 27 -16.96 5.44 12.12
CA TYR A 27 -16.64 5.77 10.71
C TYR A 27 -17.20 4.78 9.70
N ASP A 28 -17.73 3.63 10.12
CA ASP A 28 -18.35 2.66 9.20
C ASP A 28 -19.69 3.18 8.67
N GLN A 29 -19.64 3.73 7.47
CA GLN A 29 -20.80 4.24 6.74
C GLN A 29 -21.40 3.21 5.79
N ARG A 30 -20.68 2.10 5.55
CA ARG A 30 -21.06 1.06 4.60
C ARG A 30 -21.59 -0.22 5.27
N GLY A 31 -21.44 -0.35 6.60
CA GLY A 31 -21.83 -1.54 7.35
C GLY A 31 -20.94 -2.75 7.06
N VAL A 32 -19.67 -2.52 6.70
CA VAL A 32 -18.70 -3.56 6.27
C VAL A 32 -17.58 -3.82 7.28
N SER A 33 -17.58 -3.12 8.41
CA SER A 33 -16.52 -3.19 9.42
C SER A 33 -16.21 -4.61 9.85
N ARG A 34 -17.24 -5.43 10.10
CA ARG A 34 -17.10 -6.81 10.56
C ARG A 34 -16.34 -7.68 9.55
N GLU A 35 -16.59 -7.51 8.26
CA GLU A 35 -15.91 -8.25 7.21
C GLU A 35 -14.47 -7.78 7.05
N LEU A 36 -14.24 -6.46 7.07
CA LEU A 36 -12.91 -5.86 7.00
C LEU A 36 -12.01 -6.30 8.16
N VAL A 37 -12.57 -6.34 9.37
CA VAL A 37 -11.87 -6.82 10.57
C VAL A 37 -11.36 -8.25 10.37
N LYS A 38 -12.22 -9.14 9.87
CA LYS A 38 -11.87 -10.54 9.60
C LYS A 38 -10.82 -10.66 8.48
N GLN A 39 -10.98 -9.92 7.38
CA GLN A 39 -10.06 -9.96 6.25
C GLN A 39 -8.66 -9.43 6.62
N LEU A 40 -8.59 -8.51 7.57
CA LEU A 40 -7.36 -7.87 8.02
C LEU A 40 -6.78 -8.48 9.30
N GLY A 41 -7.41 -9.52 9.87
CA GLY A 41 -6.94 -10.22 11.06
C GLY A 41 -6.86 -9.31 12.30
N LEU A 42 -7.93 -8.53 12.54
CA LEU A 42 -8.00 -7.54 13.64
C LEU A 42 -8.92 -7.98 14.79
N GLU A 43 -9.48 -9.20 14.74
CA GLU A 43 -10.48 -9.64 15.72
C GLU A 43 -9.99 -9.55 17.17
N ASN A 44 -8.72 -9.83 17.40
CA ASN A 44 -8.13 -9.83 18.75
C ASN A 44 -7.69 -8.44 19.22
N SER A 45 -7.65 -7.46 18.32
CA SER A 45 -7.11 -6.12 18.59
C SER A 45 -8.18 -5.05 18.76
N LEU A 46 -9.45 -5.38 18.44
CA LEU A 46 -10.52 -4.39 18.40
C LEU A 46 -10.85 -3.74 19.75
N GLU A 47 -10.80 -4.49 20.82
CA GLU A 47 -11.15 -4.00 22.15
C GLU A 47 -9.94 -3.31 22.86
N GLN A 48 -8.77 -3.30 22.22
CA GLN A 48 -7.60 -2.63 22.74
C GLN A 48 -7.66 -1.12 22.43
N SER A 49 -7.06 -0.32 23.35
CA SER A 49 -6.85 1.11 23.06
C SER A 49 -5.97 1.29 21.84
N LEU A 50 -6.28 2.30 21.00
CA LEU A 50 -5.47 2.60 19.82
C LEU A 50 -3.99 2.82 20.14
N LYS A 51 -3.69 3.32 21.34
CA LYS A 51 -2.31 3.58 21.81
C LYS A 51 -1.54 2.30 22.14
N GLU A 52 -2.23 1.19 22.34
CA GLU A 52 -1.66 -0.11 22.67
C GLU A 52 -1.47 -1.01 21.44
N LEU A 53 -2.08 -0.64 20.31
CA LEU A 53 -1.94 -1.38 19.06
C LEU A 53 -0.51 -1.31 18.52
N SER A 54 -0.04 -2.45 18.01
CA SER A 54 1.21 -2.48 17.22
C SER A 54 1.08 -1.63 15.96
N GLY A 55 2.22 -1.21 15.40
CA GLY A 55 2.21 -0.43 14.16
C GLY A 55 1.48 -1.13 13.00
N GLY A 56 1.59 -2.46 12.90
CA GLY A 56 0.89 -3.25 11.88
C GLY A 56 -0.63 -3.33 12.11
N GLU A 57 -1.07 -3.49 13.36
CA GLU A 57 -2.50 -3.48 13.70
C GLU A 57 -3.12 -2.11 13.46
N LEU A 58 -2.44 -1.05 13.87
CA LEU A 58 -2.90 0.32 13.64
C LEU A 58 -2.96 0.66 12.13
N GLN A 59 -1.98 0.16 11.37
CA GLN A 59 -1.96 0.30 9.91
C GLN A 59 -3.17 -0.39 9.27
N ARG A 60 -3.44 -1.66 9.60
CA ARG A 60 -4.58 -2.40 9.09
C ARG A 60 -5.92 -1.81 9.53
N LEU A 61 -6.01 -1.36 10.77
CA LEU A 61 -7.19 -0.66 11.28
C LEU A 61 -7.46 0.65 10.53
N SER A 62 -6.41 1.40 10.20
CA SER A 62 -6.50 2.62 9.38
C SER A 62 -7.02 2.31 7.97
N VAL A 63 -6.56 1.21 7.36
CA VAL A 63 -7.09 0.72 6.07
C VAL A 63 -8.57 0.34 6.21
N ALA A 64 -8.95 -0.42 7.25
CA ALA A 64 -10.34 -0.79 7.50
C ALA A 64 -11.25 0.45 7.66
N THR A 65 -10.79 1.42 8.46
CA THR A 65 -11.52 2.67 8.69
C THR A 65 -11.70 3.46 7.40
N ALA A 66 -10.66 3.57 6.58
CA ALA A 66 -10.77 4.27 5.30
C ALA A 66 -11.71 3.55 4.32
N ALA A 67 -11.61 2.21 4.24
CA ALA A 67 -12.42 1.38 3.35
C ALA A 67 -13.89 1.28 3.77
N SER A 68 -14.21 1.45 5.05
CA SER A 68 -15.60 1.40 5.57
C SER A 68 -16.39 2.69 5.34
N ARG A 69 -15.74 3.79 4.95
CA ARG A 69 -16.42 5.04 4.63
C ARG A 69 -17.10 4.96 3.26
N ASP A 70 -18.26 5.62 3.13
CA ASP A 70 -18.95 5.76 1.84
C ASP A 70 -18.33 6.91 1.05
N SER A 71 -17.51 6.59 0.07
CA SER A 71 -16.77 7.53 -0.76
C SER A 71 -16.73 7.09 -2.22
N ASP A 72 -16.47 8.04 -3.12
CA ASP A 72 -16.32 7.80 -4.55
C ASP A 72 -14.86 7.58 -4.91
N PHE A 73 -13.97 8.20 -4.14
CA PHE A 73 -12.52 8.15 -4.29
C PHE A 73 -11.85 7.74 -2.98
N TYR A 74 -10.90 6.81 -3.07
CA TYR A 74 -10.11 6.31 -1.95
C TYR A 74 -8.63 6.55 -2.21
N PHE A 75 -7.93 7.11 -1.22
CA PHE A 75 -6.49 7.31 -1.27
C PHE A 75 -5.82 6.57 -0.11
N PHE A 76 -4.84 5.73 -0.45
CA PHE A 76 -4.07 4.97 0.52
C PHE A 76 -2.58 5.29 0.38
N ASP A 77 -1.99 5.85 1.42
CA ASP A 77 -0.57 6.21 1.46
C ASP A 77 0.20 5.14 2.24
N GLU A 78 1.05 4.38 1.56
CA GLU A 78 1.82 3.24 2.05
C GLU A 78 0.98 2.28 2.93
N PRO A 79 -0.11 1.69 2.39
CA PRO A 79 -1.01 0.88 3.20
C PRO A 79 -0.39 -0.44 3.68
N SER A 80 0.69 -0.92 3.08
CA SER A 80 1.34 -2.17 3.41
C SER A 80 2.43 -2.07 4.49
N SER A 81 2.84 -0.86 4.86
CA SER A 81 3.89 -0.63 5.86
C SER A 81 3.61 -1.35 7.18
N TYR A 82 4.65 -1.81 7.88
CA TYR A 82 4.59 -2.55 9.16
C TYR A 82 3.88 -3.90 9.13
N ASN A 83 3.51 -4.42 7.96
CA ASN A 83 2.81 -5.69 7.80
C ASN A 83 3.73 -6.76 7.22
N ASP A 84 3.54 -8.01 7.67
CA ASP A 84 4.15 -9.17 7.04
C ASP A 84 3.49 -9.49 5.68
N VAL A 85 4.04 -10.48 4.96
CA VAL A 85 3.58 -10.86 3.61
C VAL A 85 2.10 -11.25 3.58
N PHE A 86 1.62 -11.97 4.60
CA PHE A 86 0.22 -12.42 4.65
C PHE A 86 -0.72 -11.24 4.92
N GLN A 87 -0.34 -10.37 5.84
CA GLN A 87 -1.08 -9.17 6.19
C GLN A 87 -1.15 -8.19 5.01
N ARG A 88 -0.03 -8.00 4.28
CA ARG A 88 0.01 -7.20 3.04
C ARG A 88 -0.97 -7.72 1.99
N THR A 89 -1.06 -9.04 1.84
CA THR A 89 -2.03 -9.66 0.91
C THR A 89 -3.48 -9.36 1.34
N GLY A 90 -3.78 -9.39 2.63
CA GLY A 90 -5.09 -9.00 3.16
C GLY A 90 -5.43 -7.54 2.84
N VAL A 91 -4.49 -6.63 3.09
CA VAL A 91 -4.62 -5.19 2.74
C VAL A 91 -4.86 -5.01 1.25
N ALA A 92 -4.08 -5.69 0.41
CA ALA A 92 -4.22 -5.61 -1.04
C ALA A 92 -5.61 -6.05 -1.52
N ARG A 93 -6.13 -7.15 -0.99
CA ARG A 93 -7.48 -7.64 -1.33
C ARG A 93 -8.58 -6.65 -0.95
N VAL A 94 -8.48 -6.05 0.23
CA VAL A 94 -9.43 -5.00 0.67
C VAL A 94 -9.42 -3.83 -0.30
N ILE A 95 -8.24 -3.33 -0.67
CA ILE A 95 -8.09 -2.20 -1.59
C ILE A 95 -8.61 -2.56 -2.98
N HIS A 96 -8.23 -3.73 -3.51
CA HIS A 96 -8.67 -4.21 -4.82
C HIS A 96 -10.19 -4.36 -4.89
N SER A 97 -10.83 -4.84 -3.81
CA SER A 97 -12.28 -4.99 -3.76
C SER A 97 -13.04 -3.67 -3.90
N LEU A 98 -12.45 -2.53 -3.52
CA LEU A 98 -13.05 -1.21 -3.74
C LEU A 98 -13.07 -0.87 -5.24
N ALA A 99 -12.00 -1.15 -5.96
CA ALA A 99 -11.94 -0.95 -7.41
C ALA A 99 -12.94 -1.86 -8.15
N GLU A 100 -13.07 -3.14 -7.74
CA GLU A 100 -14.09 -4.06 -8.28
C GLU A 100 -15.52 -3.57 -8.06
N GLN A 101 -15.77 -2.81 -7.00
CA GLN A 101 -17.05 -2.15 -6.73
C GLN A 101 -17.24 -0.85 -7.53
N GLY A 102 -16.36 -0.53 -8.47
CA GLY A 102 -16.42 0.66 -9.32
C GLY A 102 -15.99 1.95 -8.63
N LYS A 103 -15.26 1.86 -7.52
CA LYS A 103 -14.70 3.03 -6.85
C LYS A 103 -13.37 3.42 -7.48
N SER A 104 -13.08 4.72 -7.49
CA SER A 104 -11.75 5.21 -7.89
C SER A 104 -10.78 5.05 -6.72
N VAL A 105 -9.65 4.39 -6.98
CA VAL A 105 -8.66 4.10 -5.94
C VAL A 105 -7.28 4.58 -6.39
N MET A 106 -6.59 5.32 -5.52
CA MET A 106 -5.19 5.71 -5.69
C MET A 106 -4.38 5.18 -4.51
N VAL A 107 -3.24 4.57 -4.82
CA VAL A 107 -2.33 4.00 -3.82
C VAL A 107 -0.93 4.53 -4.05
N VAL A 108 -0.28 5.02 -3.02
CA VAL A 108 1.16 5.30 -3.00
C VAL A 108 1.85 4.11 -2.35
N GLU A 109 2.73 3.45 -3.07
CA GLU A 109 3.44 2.26 -2.61
C GLU A 109 4.84 2.17 -3.25
N HIS A 110 5.73 1.48 -2.56
CA HIS A 110 7.07 1.17 -3.04
C HIS A 110 7.32 -0.34 -3.15
N ASP A 111 6.42 -1.19 -2.66
CA ASP A 111 6.45 -2.64 -2.87
C ASP A 111 5.92 -2.97 -4.26
N LEU A 112 6.85 -3.31 -5.17
CA LEU A 112 6.53 -3.59 -6.58
C LEU A 112 5.60 -4.78 -6.77
N THR A 113 5.65 -5.77 -5.87
CA THR A 113 4.75 -6.93 -5.93
C THR A 113 3.32 -6.52 -5.63
N LEU A 114 3.16 -5.66 -4.62
CA LEU A 114 1.87 -5.12 -4.27
C LEU A 114 1.32 -4.24 -5.40
N LEU A 115 2.17 -3.40 -6.00
CA LEU A 115 1.81 -2.56 -7.13
C LEU A 115 1.38 -3.39 -8.36
N ASP A 116 2.08 -4.49 -8.68
CA ASP A 116 1.69 -5.38 -9.78
C ASP A 116 0.34 -6.06 -9.55
N PHE A 117 0.01 -6.34 -8.30
CA PHE A 117 -1.28 -6.92 -7.93
C PHE A 117 -2.43 -5.89 -7.93
N LEU A 118 -2.17 -4.68 -7.44
CA LEU A 118 -3.21 -3.67 -7.18
C LEU A 118 -3.53 -2.80 -8.38
N SER A 119 -2.53 -2.48 -9.22
CA SER A 119 -2.67 -1.38 -10.17
C SER A 119 -3.03 -1.83 -11.59
N ASP A 120 -3.90 -1.06 -12.24
CA ASP A 120 -4.09 -1.08 -13.69
C ASP A 120 -3.12 -0.11 -14.36
N TYR A 121 -2.83 1.00 -13.67
CA TYR A 121 -1.97 2.09 -14.13
C TYR A 121 -1.02 2.53 -13.04
N ILE A 122 0.15 3.01 -13.44
CA ILE A 122 1.19 3.54 -12.54
C ILE A 122 1.63 4.91 -13.04
N GLU A 123 1.83 5.82 -12.12
CA GLU A 123 2.56 7.07 -12.30
C GLU A 123 3.83 7.02 -11.44
N VAL A 124 4.96 7.36 -12.04
CA VAL A 124 6.26 7.38 -11.35
C VAL A 124 6.53 8.78 -10.84
N LEU A 125 6.77 8.89 -9.52
CA LEU A 125 7.20 10.13 -8.89
C LEU A 125 8.73 10.18 -8.88
N TYR A 126 9.29 11.25 -9.39
CA TYR A 126 10.73 11.48 -9.41
C TYR A 126 11.07 12.96 -9.16
N GLY A 127 12.32 13.24 -8.81
CA GLY A 127 12.75 14.61 -8.54
C GLY A 127 13.94 14.68 -7.60
N VAL A 128 14.18 15.87 -7.08
CA VAL A 128 15.25 16.13 -6.13
C VAL A 128 14.64 16.52 -4.77
N PRO A 129 14.95 15.78 -3.70
CA PRO A 129 14.43 16.08 -2.37
C PRO A 129 14.62 17.55 -1.99
N ALA A 130 13.57 18.13 -1.42
CA ALA A 130 13.49 19.54 -1.01
C ALA A 130 13.65 20.60 -2.14
N ALA A 131 13.73 20.17 -3.40
CA ALA A 131 13.82 21.09 -4.55
C ALA A 131 12.58 21.00 -5.46
N TYR A 132 12.28 19.83 -6.00
CA TYR A 132 11.09 19.63 -6.83
C TYR A 132 10.70 18.15 -6.91
N GLY A 133 9.42 17.90 -7.15
CA GLY A 133 8.86 16.57 -7.49
C GLY A 133 8.07 16.66 -8.79
N ILE A 134 8.21 15.65 -9.62
CA ILE A 134 7.48 15.53 -10.88
C ILE A 134 6.75 14.18 -10.88
N VAL A 135 5.53 14.17 -11.40
CA VAL A 135 4.73 12.97 -11.66
C VAL A 135 4.79 12.68 -13.15
N SER A 136 5.12 11.46 -13.53
CA SER A 136 5.15 11.05 -14.93
C SER A 136 3.75 11.02 -15.55
N ASN A 137 3.68 10.91 -16.86
CA ASN A 137 2.45 10.49 -17.52
C ASN A 137 2.02 9.11 -17.02
N VAL A 138 0.72 8.81 -17.16
CA VAL A 138 0.13 7.52 -16.81
C VAL A 138 0.72 6.41 -17.68
N LEU A 139 1.19 5.34 -17.04
CA LEU A 139 1.79 4.16 -17.67
C LEU A 139 0.97 2.93 -17.33
N SER A 140 0.97 1.92 -18.19
CA SER A 140 0.46 0.61 -17.77
C SER A 140 1.36 0.01 -16.69
N THR A 141 0.82 -0.81 -15.81
CA THR A 141 1.53 -1.39 -14.65
C THR A 141 2.90 -1.96 -15.02
N LYS A 142 2.97 -2.82 -16.06
CA LYS A 142 4.24 -3.42 -16.50
C LYS A 142 5.27 -2.39 -16.97
N VAL A 143 4.81 -1.39 -17.72
CA VAL A 143 5.70 -0.33 -18.22
C VAL A 143 6.18 0.53 -17.05
N GLY A 144 5.29 0.93 -16.16
CA GLY A 144 5.62 1.75 -15.00
C GLY A 144 6.62 1.06 -14.06
N ILE A 145 6.43 -0.23 -13.77
CA ILE A 145 7.38 -1.02 -12.97
C ILE A 145 8.76 -1.06 -13.65
N ASN A 146 8.82 -1.35 -14.96
CA ASN A 146 10.09 -1.41 -15.67
C ASN A 146 10.79 -0.04 -15.72
N VAL A 147 10.04 1.04 -15.94
CA VAL A 147 10.56 2.42 -15.89
C VAL A 147 11.14 2.72 -14.51
N PHE A 148 10.43 2.35 -13.46
CA PHE A 148 10.90 2.52 -12.08
C PHE A 148 12.20 1.73 -11.81
N LEU A 149 12.27 0.47 -12.26
CA LEU A 149 13.46 -0.37 -12.12
C LEU A 149 14.65 0.15 -12.92
N ASP A 150 14.42 0.59 -14.16
CA ASP A 150 15.44 1.13 -15.04
C ASP A 150 15.93 2.53 -14.62
N GLY A 151 15.14 3.26 -13.83
CA GLY A 151 15.45 4.65 -13.46
C GLY A 151 15.45 5.62 -14.66
N TYR A 152 14.77 5.24 -15.75
CA TYR A 152 14.70 6.02 -16.99
C TYR A 152 13.28 6.04 -17.54
N LEU A 153 12.76 7.21 -17.84
CA LEU A 153 11.45 7.44 -18.41
C LEU A 153 11.59 7.79 -19.92
N PRO A 154 11.37 6.82 -20.81
CA PRO A 154 11.59 7.01 -22.25
C PRO A 154 10.69 8.09 -22.86
N THR A 155 9.44 8.18 -22.42
CA THR A 155 8.44 9.13 -22.94
C THR A 155 8.82 10.59 -22.73
N GLU A 156 9.58 10.87 -21.69
CA GLU A 156 10.02 12.21 -21.32
C GLU A 156 11.53 12.41 -21.51
N ASN A 157 12.23 11.34 -21.92
CA ASN A 157 13.68 11.30 -22.09
C ASN A 157 14.45 11.74 -20.83
N VAL A 158 13.94 11.31 -19.64
CA VAL A 158 14.51 11.69 -18.34
C VAL A 158 15.06 10.46 -17.63
N ARG A 159 16.32 10.55 -17.17
CA ARG A 159 16.92 9.61 -16.25
C ARG A 159 16.84 10.19 -14.83
N PHE A 160 16.10 9.52 -13.95
CA PHE A 160 15.90 9.96 -12.57
C PHE A 160 16.68 9.15 -11.54
N ARG A 161 17.39 8.10 -12.00
CA ARG A 161 18.31 7.31 -11.17
C ARG A 161 19.47 6.79 -12.02
N ASP A 162 20.71 6.91 -11.51
CA ASP A 162 21.91 6.56 -12.24
C ASP A 162 22.11 5.04 -12.36
N LYS A 163 21.68 4.27 -11.37
CA LYS A 163 21.81 2.81 -11.35
C LYS A 163 20.46 2.14 -11.59
N LYS A 164 20.46 1.13 -12.45
CA LYS A 164 19.32 0.22 -12.62
C LYS A 164 19.22 -0.70 -11.41
N PHE A 165 18.00 -1.08 -11.02
CA PHE A 165 17.79 -2.23 -10.16
C PHE A 165 17.83 -3.49 -11.04
N THR A 166 18.83 -4.33 -10.86
CA THR A 166 18.94 -5.64 -11.52
C THR A 166 18.69 -6.72 -10.47
N PHE A 167 17.75 -7.61 -10.79
CA PHE A 167 17.52 -8.82 -9.99
C PHE A 167 18.26 -9.95 -10.71
N ASP A 168 19.44 -10.34 -10.21
CA ASP A 168 20.16 -11.50 -10.74
C ASP A 168 19.53 -12.78 -10.18
N ALA A 169 18.85 -13.51 -11.04
CA ALA A 169 18.28 -14.83 -10.73
C ALA A 169 19.34 -15.96 -10.73
N SER A 170 20.62 -15.64 -10.93
CA SER A 170 21.69 -16.60 -11.17
C SER A 170 22.65 -16.83 -10.00
N THR A 171 22.44 -16.22 -8.85
CA THR A 171 23.28 -16.50 -7.68
C THR A 171 22.81 -17.76 -6.98
N SER A 172 23.38 -18.89 -7.39
CA SER A 172 23.44 -20.09 -6.55
C SER A 172 24.11 -19.69 -5.24
N GLY A 173 23.38 -19.86 -4.13
CA GLY A 173 23.72 -19.38 -2.82
C GLY A 173 25.14 -19.61 -2.40
N ASP A 174 25.89 -18.54 -2.16
CA ASP A 174 27.00 -18.47 -1.21
C ASP A 174 27.58 -17.07 -1.00
N GLU A 175 27.01 -16.00 -1.51
CA GLU A 175 27.44 -14.63 -1.13
C GLU A 175 26.25 -13.70 -0.93
N ILE A 176 25.82 -13.56 0.34
CA ILE A 176 24.99 -12.44 0.77
C ILE A 176 25.93 -11.25 0.94
N LEU A 177 26.03 -10.42 -0.09
CA LEU A 177 26.66 -9.11 0.02
C LEU A 177 25.68 -8.13 0.64
N GLU A 178 26.14 -7.39 1.64
CA GLU A 178 25.36 -6.33 2.31
C GLU A 178 24.77 -5.36 1.27
N GLY A 179 23.45 -5.37 1.13
CA GLY A 179 22.69 -4.42 0.28
C GLY A 179 21.67 -5.02 -0.67
N ASP A 180 21.71 -6.31 -0.95
CA ASP A 180 20.78 -6.94 -1.92
C ASP A 180 19.69 -7.74 -1.21
N VAL A 181 18.47 -7.21 -1.21
CA VAL A 181 17.30 -7.94 -0.75
C VAL A 181 16.78 -8.80 -1.91
N VAL A 182 17.08 -10.09 -1.88
CA VAL A 182 16.44 -11.08 -2.79
C VAL A 182 15.05 -11.37 -2.26
N ILE A 183 14.02 -10.86 -2.91
CA ILE A 183 12.64 -11.17 -2.58
C ILE A 183 12.12 -12.19 -3.59
N SER A 184 12.00 -13.44 -3.17
CA SER A 184 11.31 -14.50 -3.91
C SER A 184 9.83 -14.51 -3.50
N TYR A 185 8.92 -14.23 -4.43
CA TYR A 185 7.47 -14.24 -4.17
C TYR A 185 6.81 -15.46 -4.82
N PRO A 186 5.86 -16.13 -4.13
CA PRO A 186 4.99 -17.08 -4.79
C PRO A 186 4.07 -16.35 -5.78
N LYS A 187 3.95 -16.87 -6.99
CA LYS A 187 3.01 -16.36 -8.00
C LYS A 187 1.59 -16.41 -7.45
N LEU A 188 0.98 -15.25 -7.25
CA LEU A 188 -0.45 -15.15 -6.99
C LEU A 188 -1.17 -15.39 -8.32
N GLU A 189 -1.91 -16.50 -8.44
CA GLU A 189 -2.77 -16.74 -9.59
C GLU A 189 -3.99 -15.81 -9.48
N LYS A 190 -4.16 -15.00 -10.52
CA LYS A 190 -5.42 -14.26 -10.75
C LYS A 190 -6.49 -15.32 -11.09
N LYS A 191 -7.48 -15.47 -10.24
CA LYS A 191 -8.71 -16.20 -10.55
C LYS A 191 -9.74 -15.26 -11.09
#